data_c1e3ccfd9d3419cadf2ed252e0e0b491
#
_entry.id   c1e3ccfd9d3419cadf2ed252e0e0b491
#
_cell.length_a   1.000
_cell.length_b   1.000
_cell.length_c   1.000
_cell.angle_alpha   90.00
_cell.angle_beta   90.00
_cell.angle_gamma   90.00
#
_symmetry.space_group_name_H-M   'P 1'
#
loop_
_entity.id
_entity.type
_entity.pdbx_description
1 polymer ?
#
loop_
_entity_poly.entity_id
_entity_poly.type
_entity_poly.pdbx_seq_one_letter_code
_entity_poly.pdbx_strand_id
1 'polypeptide(L)'
;MKANAAKSELGKTKAHSKSPSQSEQASEHTKIKAPNSKERILHCAASEFLQKGWAKSSMREVAKLAGVTTGSLYFHFKNKEALFDALVKDVYDSLLANHRAMYDTFFTMPPDIKKRRAFRFESRKKTIAFVYEHYRAVKLLVCGSAGTRYADFFSLMMEDTYKADVRALSSLKDRGNIPHSDIDLRLYSAIDKSFWNCLFETVRLDIPYEKALKYVAVLDEFYEAGWRKILCENRPIGK
;
A
#
# COMPACT_ATOMS: atom_id res chain seq x y z
N MET A 1 -25.03 -11.46 -71.77
CA MET A 1 -24.78 -10.58 -72.92
C MET A 1 -23.44 -9.86 -72.71
N LYS A 2 -22.50 -10.22 -73.62
CA LYS A 2 -21.41 -9.44 -74.23
C LYS A 2 -20.46 -8.71 -73.26
N ALA A 3 -19.20 -9.16 -73.04
CA ALA A 3 -18.07 -9.21 -73.99
C ALA A 3 -17.51 -7.82 -74.37
N ASN A 4 -16.25 -7.57 -73.97
CA ASN A 4 -15.04 -7.35 -74.78
C ASN A 4 -14.02 -6.57 -73.96
N ALA A 5 -12.80 -6.98 -73.69
CA ALA A 5 -11.64 -7.27 -74.51
C ALA A 5 -11.02 -6.01 -75.19
N ALA A 6 -9.79 -5.68 -74.79
CA ALA A 6 -8.62 -5.29 -75.58
C ALA A 6 -7.51 -4.86 -74.62
N LYS A 7 -6.39 -5.57 -74.54
CA LYS A 7 -5.14 -5.64 -75.26
C LYS A 7 -4.41 -4.31 -75.47
N SER A 8 -3.22 -4.24 -74.94
CA SER A 8 -1.84 -4.06 -75.47
C SER A 8 -1.06 -3.10 -74.58
N GLU A 9 0.18 -3.03 -74.32
CA GLU A 9 1.40 -3.67 -74.77
C GLU A 9 2.56 -3.19 -73.87
N LEU A 10 3.48 -4.06 -73.64
CA LEU A 10 4.93 -3.92 -73.47
C LEU A 10 5.55 -2.55 -73.05
N GLY A 11 6.31 -2.60 -71.95
CA GLY A 11 7.38 -1.66 -71.65
C GLY A 11 8.32 -2.26 -70.60
N LYS A 12 9.38 -2.97 -71.08
CA LYS A 12 10.45 -3.50 -70.25
C LYS A 12 11.31 -2.37 -69.71
N THR A 13 11.45 -2.25 -68.39
CA THR A 13 12.63 -1.64 -67.80
C THR A 13 13.08 -2.44 -66.56
N LYS A 14 14.28 -2.97 -66.64
CA LYS A 14 15.00 -3.63 -65.55
C LYS A 14 15.36 -2.60 -64.51
N ALA A 15 14.93 -2.81 -63.28
CA ALA A 15 15.51 -2.16 -62.11
C ALA A 15 15.95 -3.21 -61.11
N HIS A 16 17.23 -3.19 -60.78
CA HIS A 16 17.89 -4.05 -59.83
C HIS A 16 17.28 -3.93 -58.45
N SER A 17 16.74 -5.06 -57.95
CA SER A 17 16.42 -5.22 -56.54
C SER A 17 17.68 -5.52 -55.76
N LYS A 18 18.22 -4.52 -55.04
CA LYS A 18 19.16 -4.77 -53.95
C LYS A 18 18.31 -5.15 -52.72
N SER A 19 18.47 -6.39 -52.29
CA SER A 19 18.02 -6.84 -50.98
C SER A 19 18.76 -6.08 -49.88
N PRO A 20 18.08 -5.58 -48.81
CA PRO A 20 18.77 -5.06 -47.65
C PRO A 20 19.40 -6.21 -46.87
N SER A 21 20.68 -6.09 -46.60
CA SER A 21 21.49 -6.98 -45.81
C SER A 21 20.91 -7.11 -44.38
N GLN A 22 20.80 -8.37 -43.91
CA GLN A 22 20.52 -8.79 -42.53
C GLN A 22 21.70 -8.37 -41.62
N SER A 23 21.70 -7.17 -41.09
CA SER A 23 22.66 -6.78 -40.08
C SER A 23 22.27 -5.48 -39.31
N GLU A 24 21.00 -5.29 -38.96
CA GLU A 24 20.57 -4.25 -38.01
C GLU A 24 19.36 -4.71 -37.18
N GLN A 25 19.46 -5.90 -36.57
CA GLN A 25 18.73 -6.20 -35.34
C GLN A 25 19.70 -6.09 -34.18
N ALA A 26 20.14 -4.87 -33.89
CA ALA A 26 20.83 -4.56 -32.67
C ALA A 26 19.81 -4.63 -31.53
N SER A 27 19.96 -5.68 -30.75
CA SER A 27 19.33 -5.94 -29.47
C SER A 27 19.33 -4.67 -28.59
N GLU A 28 18.19 -4.07 -28.38
CA GLU A 28 17.92 -3.22 -27.20
C GLU A 28 17.94 -4.10 -25.95
N HIS A 29 19.12 -4.54 -25.56
CA HIS A 29 19.36 -4.99 -24.20
C HIS A 29 19.23 -3.76 -23.30
N THR A 30 18.07 -3.60 -22.65
CA THR A 30 17.90 -2.72 -21.51
C THR A 30 19.00 -3.09 -20.51
N LYS A 31 20.12 -2.34 -20.51
CA LYS A 31 21.19 -2.49 -19.52
C LYS A 31 20.58 -2.20 -18.16
N ILE A 32 20.22 -3.23 -17.40
CA ILE A 32 19.91 -3.11 -15.98
C ILE A 32 21.15 -2.51 -15.33
N LYS A 33 21.06 -1.21 -15.03
CA LYS A 33 22.16 -0.46 -14.41
C LYS A 33 22.42 -1.10 -13.05
N ALA A 34 23.66 -1.53 -12.79
CA ALA A 34 24.02 -2.07 -11.48
C ALA A 34 23.62 -1.08 -10.38
N PRO A 35 23.01 -1.55 -9.26
CA PRO A 35 22.54 -0.67 -8.20
C PRO A 35 23.66 0.21 -7.68
N ASN A 36 23.40 1.51 -7.53
CA ASN A 36 24.36 2.46 -7.01
C ASN A 36 24.64 2.18 -5.52
N SER A 37 25.68 2.80 -4.96
CA SER A 37 26.07 2.57 -3.55
C SER A 37 24.94 2.88 -2.57
N LYS A 38 24.15 3.91 -2.82
CA LYS A 38 23.01 4.28 -1.97
C LYS A 38 21.91 3.20 -1.98
N GLU A 39 21.58 2.67 -3.16
CA GLU A 39 20.58 1.60 -3.30
C GLU A 39 21.03 0.31 -2.61
N ARG A 40 22.34 -0.06 -2.75
CA ARG A 40 22.89 -1.22 -2.03
C ARG A 40 22.82 -1.04 -0.52
N ILE A 41 23.19 0.16 -0.02
CA ILE A 41 23.10 0.49 1.40
C ILE A 41 21.66 0.34 1.90
N LEU A 42 20.67 0.93 1.22
CA LEU A 42 19.26 0.84 1.59
C LEU A 42 18.77 -0.62 1.59
N HIS A 43 19.16 -1.40 0.58
CA HIS A 43 18.80 -2.81 0.51
C HIS A 43 19.34 -3.61 1.69
N CYS A 44 20.62 -3.46 2.02
CA CYS A 44 21.26 -4.16 3.14
C CYS A 44 20.75 -3.68 4.49
N ALA A 45 20.50 -2.36 4.63
CA ALA A 45 19.97 -1.78 5.86
C ALA A 45 18.58 -2.33 6.20
N ALA A 46 17.69 -2.41 5.20
CA ALA A 46 16.37 -2.97 5.44
C ALA A 46 16.42 -4.44 5.89
N SER A 47 17.34 -5.25 5.35
CA SER A 47 17.55 -6.64 5.79
C SER A 47 18.09 -6.70 7.22
N GLU A 48 19.10 -5.89 7.55
CA GLU A 48 19.71 -5.83 8.88
C GLU A 48 18.69 -5.41 9.94
N PHE A 49 17.87 -4.37 9.67
CA PHE A 49 16.84 -3.91 10.58
C PHE A 49 15.72 -4.95 10.80
N LEU A 50 15.31 -5.67 9.75
CA LEU A 50 14.30 -6.72 9.89
C LEU A 50 14.82 -7.94 10.64
N GLN A 51 16.10 -8.30 10.48
CA GLN A 51 16.69 -9.48 11.14
C GLN A 51 17.03 -9.23 12.61
N LYS A 52 17.65 -8.08 12.92
CA LYS A 52 18.19 -7.80 14.26
C LYS A 52 17.35 -6.80 15.06
N GLY A 53 16.40 -6.13 14.42
CA GLY A 53 15.68 -4.98 14.95
C GLY A 53 16.55 -3.72 15.00
N TRP A 54 15.93 -2.58 15.20
CA TRP A 54 16.60 -1.28 15.28
C TRP A 54 17.72 -1.26 16.32
N ALA A 55 17.46 -1.68 17.55
CA ALA A 55 18.40 -1.53 18.68
C ALA A 55 19.72 -2.25 18.42
N LYS A 56 19.67 -3.47 17.91
CA LYS A 56 20.84 -4.35 17.72
C LYS A 56 21.55 -4.18 16.38
N SER A 57 20.98 -3.45 15.43
CA SER A 57 21.60 -3.19 14.13
C SER A 57 22.68 -2.12 14.21
N SER A 58 23.68 -2.18 13.32
CA SER A 58 24.77 -1.22 13.31
C SER A 58 25.10 -0.70 11.89
N MET A 59 25.46 0.58 11.80
CA MET A 59 25.91 1.23 10.56
C MET A 59 27.15 0.53 9.95
N ARG A 60 28.04 0.01 10.79
CA ARG A 60 29.25 -0.72 10.33
C ARG A 60 28.88 -2.03 9.66
N GLU A 61 27.93 -2.77 10.23
CA GLU A 61 27.47 -4.03 9.64
C GLU A 61 26.76 -3.78 8.32
N VAL A 62 25.89 -2.75 8.25
CA VAL A 62 25.25 -2.33 6.99
C VAL A 62 26.28 -1.99 5.92
N ALA A 63 27.34 -1.21 6.25
CA ALA A 63 28.40 -0.87 5.30
C ALA A 63 29.11 -2.12 4.77
N LYS A 64 29.46 -3.05 5.67
CA LYS A 64 30.07 -4.34 5.32
C LYS A 64 29.18 -5.16 4.38
N LEU A 65 27.90 -5.32 4.70
CA LEU A 65 26.92 -6.06 3.88
C LEU A 65 26.71 -5.40 2.51
N ALA A 66 26.72 -4.06 2.45
CA ALA A 66 26.58 -3.31 1.21
C ALA A 66 27.85 -3.27 0.33
N GLY A 67 28.99 -3.78 0.84
CA GLY A 67 30.27 -3.72 0.14
C GLY A 67 30.77 -2.28 -0.05
N VAL A 68 30.54 -1.41 0.96
CA VAL A 68 31.00 -0.01 0.96
C VAL A 68 31.82 0.30 2.21
N THR A 69 32.64 1.36 2.15
CA THR A 69 33.32 1.84 3.35
C THR A 69 32.35 2.52 4.31
N THR A 70 32.65 2.50 5.59
CA THR A 70 31.86 3.23 6.61
C THR A 70 31.77 4.73 6.28
N GLY A 71 32.85 5.32 5.76
CA GLY A 71 32.85 6.72 5.30
C GLY A 71 31.88 6.97 4.15
N SER A 72 31.82 6.06 3.16
CA SER A 72 30.84 6.13 2.06
C SER A 72 29.40 6.03 2.58
N LEU A 73 29.15 5.18 3.57
CA LEU A 73 27.83 5.08 4.18
C LEU A 73 27.45 6.38 4.90
N TYR A 74 28.33 6.96 5.70
CA TYR A 74 28.07 8.22 6.40
C TYR A 74 27.97 9.44 5.46
N PHE A 75 28.57 9.37 4.28
CA PHE A 75 28.36 10.36 3.23
C PHE A 75 26.90 10.38 2.75
N HIS A 76 26.23 9.22 2.63
CA HIS A 76 24.84 9.13 2.23
C HIS A 76 23.86 9.35 3.38
N PHE A 77 24.18 8.86 4.59
CA PHE A 77 23.27 8.85 5.74
C PHE A 77 24.02 9.22 7.01
N LYS A 78 23.73 10.42 7.55
CA LYS A 78 24.45 10.98 8.69
C LYS A 78 24.41 10.13 9.97
N ASN A 79 23.38 9.30 10.13
CA ASN A 79 23.19 8.40 11.27
C ASN A 79 22.21 7.29 10.93
N LYS A 80 22.01 6.37 11.88
CA LYS A 80 21.09 5.22 11.74
C LYS A 80 19.63 5.64 11.56
N GLU A 81 19.21 6.73 12.19
CA GLU A 81 17.88 7.30 12.05
C GLU A 81 17.62 7.82 10.63
N ALA A 82 18.54 8.59 10.07
CA ALA A 82 18.43 9.07 8.71
C ALA A 82 18.40 7.93 7.68
N LEU A 83 19.10 6.83 7.95
CA LEU A 83 19.06 5.63 7.14
C LEU A 83 17.69 4.92 7.24
N PHE A 84 17.13 4.81 8.44
CA PHE A 84 15.80 4.23 8.65
C PHE A 84 14.71 5.12 8.03
N ASP A 85 14.80 6.43 8.21
CA ASP A 85 13.91 7.42 7.58
C ASP A 85 13.84 7.22 6.07
N ALA A 86 14.99 7.09 5.42
CA ALA A 86 15.06 6.91 3.97
C ALA A 86 14.42 5.59 3.48
N LEU A 87 14.19 4.63 4.37
CA LEU A 87 13.50 3.38 4.06
C LEU A 87 11.99 3.45 4.22
N VAL A 88 11.49 4.29 5.13
CA VAL A 88 10.09 4.19 5.55
C VAL A 88 9.29 5.49 5.45
N LYS A 89 9.94 6.65 5.44
CA LYS A 89 9.27 7.96 5.60
C LYS A 89 8.16 8.18 4.57
N ASP A 90 8.46 8.00 3.29
CA ASP A 90 7.50 8.29 2.22
C ASP A 90 6.30 7.35 2.28
N VAL A 91 6.53 6.08 2.62
CA VAL A 91 5.48 5.07 2.79
C VAL A 91 4.65 5.36 4.05
N TYR A 92 5.30 5.74 5.14
CA TYR A 92 4.65 6.16 6.38
C TYR A 92 3.72 7.36 6.15
N ASP A 93 4.23 8.42 5.52
CA ASP A 93 3.46 9.63 5.23
C ASP A 93 2.27 9.31 4.30
N SER A 94 2.49 8.47 3.29
CA SER A 94 1.46 8.05 2.34
C SER A 94 0.38 7.19 3.02
N LEU A 95 0.74 6.27 3.90
CA LEU A 95 -0.22 5.45 4.66
C LEU A 95 -1.13 6.33 5.51
N LEU A 96 -0.55 7.29 6.25
CA LEU A 96 -1.34 8.21 7.08
C LEU A 96 -2.25 9.10 6.22
N ALA A 97 -1.73 9.66 5.13
CA ALA A 97 -2.50 10.51 4.22
C ALA A 97 -3.66 9.75 3.57
N ASN A 98 -3.40 8.55 3.04
CA ASN A 98 -4.43 7.70 2.42
C ASN A 98 -5.50 7.29 3.44
N HIS A 99 -5.08 6.97 4.66
CA HIS A 99 -6.00 6.60 5.73
C HIS A 99 -6.92 7.76 6.09
N ARG A 100 -6.39 8.97 6.30
CA ARG A 100 -7.18 10.19 6.55
C ARG A 100 -8.16 10.48 5.41
N ALA A 101 -7.67 10.48 4.17
CA ALA A 101 -8.50 10.77 2.99
C ALA A 101 -9.66 9.76 2.83
N MET A 102 -9.42 8.50 3.17
CA MET A 102 -10.46 7.47 3.18
C MET A 102 -11.56 7.80 4.18
N TYR A 103 -11.22 8.14 5.42
CA TYR A 103 -12.20 8.50 6.45
C TYR A 103 -12.91 9.79 6.14
N ASP A 104 -12.21 10.84 5.71
CA ASP A 104 -12.83 12.11 5.31
C ASP A 104 -13.85 11.89 4.19
N THR A 105 -13.51 11.08 3.19
CA THR A 105 -14.45 10.72 2.11
C THR A 105 -15.64 9.93 2.66
N PHE A 106 -15.39 8.90 3.46
CA PHE A 106 -16.46 8.04 3.99
C PHE A 106 -17.51 8.84 4.77
N PHE A 107 -17.06 9.79 5.59
CA PHE A 107 -17.96 10.56 6.43
C PHE A 107 -18.71 11.69 5.71
N THR A 108 -18.19 12.15 4.57
CA THR A 108 -18.89 13.11 3.72
C THR A 108 -19.88 12.45 2.77
N MET A 109 -19.81 11.12 2.58
CA MET A 109 -20.75 10.40 1.72
C MET A 109 -22.19 10.47 2.24
N PRO A 110 -23.20 10.54 1.33
CA PRO A 110 -24.60 10.38 1.70
C PRO A 110 -24.84 9.10 2.51
N PRO A 111 -25.86 9.02 3.38
CA PRO A 111 -26.16 7.86 4.23
C PRO A 111 -26.77 6.70 3.43
N ASP A 112 -26.14 6.33 2.33
CA ASP A 112 -26.47 5.17 1.50
C ASP A 112 -25.60 3.98 1.94
N ILE A 113 -26.21 3.03 2.62
CA ILE A 113 -25.52 1.86 3.18
C ILE A 113 -24.79 1.06 2.10
N LYS A 114 -25.40 0.88 0.91
CA LYS A 114 -24.79 0.10 -0.18
C LYS A 114 -23.56 0.80 -0.73
N LYS A 115 -23.65 2.12 -0.97
CA LYS A 115 -22.52 2.93 -1.48
C LYS A 115 -21.38 3.00 -0.46
N ARG A 116 -21.69 3.23 0.82
CA ARG A 116 -20.69 3.26 1.89
C ARG A 116 -19.99 1.92 2.08
N ARG A 117 -20.73 0.80 1.97
CA ARG A 117 -20.16 -0.54 2.02
C ARG A 117 -19.19 -0.76 0.84
N ALA A 118 -19.64 -0.48 -0.38
CA ALA A 118 -18.80 -0.61 -1.57
C ALA A 118 -17.52 0.25 -1.47
N PHE A 119 -17.66 1.49 -1.01
CA PHE A 119 -16.51 2.37 -0.81
C PHE A 119 -15.51 1.83 0.22
N ARG A 120 -15.97 1.33 1.38
CA ARG A 120 -15.09 0.72 2.39
C ARG A 120 -14.34 -0.47 1.83
N PHE A 121 -15.03 -1.38 1.16
CA PHE A 121 -14.42 -2.55 0.56
C PHE A 121 -13.33 -2.18 -0.45
N GLU A 122 -13.64 -1.28 -1.39
CA GLU A 122 -12.66 -0.83 -2.38
C GLU A 122 -11.49 -0.06 -1.75
N SER A 123 -11.73 0.74 -0.73
CA SER A 123 -10.68 1.45 -0.01
C SER A 123 -9.73 0.48 0.72
N ARG A 124 -10.26 -0.56 1.35
CA ARG A 124 -9.47 -1.61 2.02
C ARG A 124 -8.65 -2.42 1.02
N LYS A 125 -9.21 -2.74 -0.15
CA LYS A 125 -8.46 -3.36 -1.26
C LYS A 125 -7.31 -2.48 -1.74
N LYS A 126 -7.55 -1.18 -1.91
CA LYS A 126 -6.49 -0.21 -2.26
C LYS A 126 -5.41 -0.15 -1.20
N THR A 127 -5.79 -0.15 0.08
CA THR A 127 -4.81 -0.14 1.17
C THR A 127 -3.95 -1.40 1.17
N ILE A 128 -4.55 -2.60 1.02
CA ILE A 128 -3.76 -3.82 0.99
C ILE A 128 -2.85 -3.89 -0.25
N ALA A 129 -3.31 -3.41 -1.41
CA ALA A 129 -2.48 -3.30 -2.60
C ALA A 129 -1.27 -2.39 -2.36
N PHE A 130 -1.48 -1.19 -1.80
CA PHE A 130 -0.41 -0.27 -1.43
C PHE A 130 0.56 -0.88 -0.41
N VAL A 131 0.06 -1.57 0.60
CA VAL A 131 0.87 -2.27 1.61
C VAL A 131 1.81 -3.29 0.95
N TYR A 132 1.32 -4.05 -0.02
CA TYR A 132 2.13 -5.06 -0.70
C TYR A 132 3.03 -4.51 -1.80
N GLU A 133 2.66 -3.42 -2.44
CA GLU A 133 3.54 -2.65 -3.32
C GLU A 133 4.77 -2.13 -2.57
N HIS A 134 4.56 -1.68 -1.33
CA HIS A 134 5.61 -1.16 -0.46
C HIS A 134 5.96 -2.11 0.69
N TYR A 135 5.83 -3.43 0.47
CA TYR A 135 5.86 -4.45 1.50
C TYR A 135 7.02 -4.32 2.48
N ARG A 136 8.24 -4.11 1.96
CA ARG A 136 9.46 -4.07 2.79
C ARG A 136 9.46 -2.88 3.75
N ALA A 137 9.03 -1.71 3.30
CA ALA A 137 8.91 -0.52 4.13
C ALA A 137 7.80 -0.67 5.19
N VAL A 138 6.65 -1.23 4.80
CA VAL A 138 5.57 -1.52 5.75
C VAL A 138 5.98 -2.58 6.76
N LYS A 139 6.70 -3.63 6.34
CA LYS A 139 7.24 -4.64 7.27
C LYS A 139 8.19 -4.02 8.29
N LEU A 140 9.04 -3.07 7.89
CA LEU A 140 9.89 -2.30 8.80
C LEU A 140 9.07 -1.46 9.79
N LEU A 141 8.02 -0.77 9.32
CA LEU A 141 7.13 0.00 10.19
C LEU A 141 6.43 -0.89 11.23
N VAL A 142 5.93 -2.04 10.79
CA VAL A 142 5.11 -2.94 11.63
C VAL A 142 5.95 -3.80 12.58
N CYS A 143 7.15 -4.24 12.14
CA CYS A 143 7.97 -5.22 12.88
C CYS A 143 9.32 -4.67 13.33
N GLY A 144 9.85 -3.62 12.70
CA GLY A 144 11.24 -3.16 12.89
C GLY A 144 11.37 -1.75 13.47
N SER A 145 10.29 -1.04 13.74
CA SER A 145 10.30 0.37 14.12
C SER A 145 10.52 0.63 15.61
N ALA A 146 10.49 -0.39 16.46
CA ALA A 146 10.67 -0.24 17.91
C ALA A 146 11.98 0.50 18.24
N GLY A 147 11.90 1.59 19.00
CA GLY A 147 13.01 2.47 19.35
C GLY A 147 13.31 3.57 18.32
N THR A 148 12.55 3.66 17.24
CA THR A 148 12.58 4.77 16.29
C THR A 148 11.43 5.74 16.53
N ARG A 149 11.44 6.90 15.87
CA ARG A 149 10.29 7.84 15.86
C ARG A 149 9.01 7.27 15.23
N TYR A 150 9.08 6.10 14.59
CA TYR A 150 7.98 5.40 13.95
C TYR A 150 7.39 4.29 14.83
N ALA A 151 7.89 4.10 16.05
CA ALA A 151 7.46 3.03 16.95
C ALA A 151 5.94 3.03 17.20
N ASP A 152 5.35 4.23 17.28
CA ASP A 152 3.93 4.43 17.56
C ASP A 152 3.07 4.64 16.31
N PHE A 153 3.60 4.29 15.11
CA PHE A 153 2.94 4.52 13.83
C PHE A 153 1.48 4.03 13.82
N PHE A 154 1.23 2.82 14.30
CA PHE A 154 -0.11 2.24 14.33
C PHE A 154 -1.03 3.00 15.30
N SER A 155 -0.53 3.39 16.45
CA SER A 155 -1.30 4.17 17.43
C SER A 155 -1.65 5.55 16.89
N LEU A 156 -0.72 6.22 16.22
CA LEU A 156 -0.95 7.53 15.58
C LEU A 156 -1.99 7.45 14.46
N MET A 157 -1.90 6.41 13.62
CA MET A 157 -2.89 6.17 12.58
C MET A 157 -4.29 5.99 13.18
N MET A 158 -4.40 5.26 14.29
CA MET A 158 -5.67 5.00 14.95
C MET A 158 -6.20 6.21 15.75
N GLU A 159 -5.34 7.07 16.25
CA GLU A 159 -5.75 8.31 16.90
C GLU A 159 -6.44 9.27 15.93
N ASP A 160 -5.91 9.40 14.72
CA ASP A 160 -6.52 10.18 13.65
C ASP A 160 -7.90 9.62 13.27
N THR A 161 -8.03 8.28 13.21
CA THR A 161 -9.30 7.60 12.98
C THR A 161 -10.31 7.94 14.08
N TYR A 162 -9.92 7.83 15.35
CA TYR A 162 -10.79 8.13 16.48
C TYR A 162 -11.31 9.56 16.43
N LYS A 163 -10.45 10.54 16.12
CA LYS A 163 -10.85 11.94 15.98
C LYS A 163 -11.86 12.16 14.84
N ALA A 164 -11.70 11.42 13.74
CA ALA A 164 -12.64 11.43 12.61
C ALA A 164 -13.98 10.79 12.98
N ASP A 165 -13.94 9.62 13.65
CA ASP A 165 -15.12 8.89 14.12
C ASP A 165 -15.98 9.76 15.08
N VAL A 166 -15.32 10.41 16.05
CA VAL A 166 -16.01 11.32 17.00
C VAL A 166 -16.76 12.43 16.26
N ARG A 167 -16.09 13.10 15.31
CA ARG A 167 -16.72 14.18 14.53
C ARG A 167 -17.90 13.69 13.70
N ALA A 168 -17.73 12.53 13.08
CA ALA A 168 -18.73 11.96 12.21
C ALA A 168 -19.97 11.44 12.95
N LEU A 169 -19.77 10.72 14.04
CA LEU A 169 -20.87 10.20 14.85
C LEU A 169 -21.66 11.33 15.53
N SER A 170 -20.98 12.41 15.96
CA SER A 170 -21.66 13.62 16.43
C SER A 170 -22.54 14.22 15.34
N SER A 171 -22.01 14.41 14.13
CA SER A 171 -22.77 14.93 12.98
C SER A 171 -23.95 14.03 12.57
N LEU A 172 -23.82 12.70 12.70
CA LEU A 172 -24.87 11.76 12.38
C LEU A 172 -25.98 11.73 13.45
N LYS A 173 -25.62 11.88 14.73
CA LYS A 173 -26.58 12.05 15.83
C LYS A 173 -27.42 13.32 15.65
N ASP A 174 -26.78 14.44 15.32
CA ASP A 174 -27.45 15.72 15.09
C ASP A 174 -28.46 15.68 13.92
N ARG A 175 -28.24 14.80 12.95
CA ARG A 175 -29.12 14.60 11.78
C ARG A 175 -30.19 13.53 11.97
N GLY A 176 -30.29 12.89 13.15
CA GLY A 176 -31.24 11.81 13.41
C GLY A 176 -31.01 10.53 12.57
N ASN A 177 -29.85 10.40 11.96
CA ASN A 177 -29.52 9.35 10.98
C ASN A 177 -28.91 8.07 11.58
N ILE A 178 -28.74 8.01 12.90
CA ILE A 178 -28.37 6.78 13.61
C ILE A 178 -29.60 6.30 14.38
N PRO A 179 -30.16 5.12 14.08
CA PRO A 179 -31.14 4.50 14.95
C PRO A 179 -30.44 4.23 16.30
N HIS A 180 -30.87 4.85 17.35
CA HIS A 180 -30.69 4.53 18.78
C HIS A 180 -29.51 3.62 19.19
N SER A 181 -28.32 3.77 18.63
CA SER A 181 -27.18 3.03 19.15
C SER A 181 -26.50 3.86 20.24
N ASP A 182 -26.75 3.50 21.50
CA ASP A 182 -25.99 3.97 22.66
C ASP A 182 -24.55 3.41 22.67
N ILE A 183 -24.00 3.15 21.45
CA ILE A 183 -22.65 2.62 21.37
C ILE A 183 -21.65 3.66 21.88
N ASP A 184 -20.86 3.26 22.86
CA ASP A 184 -19.74 4.07 23.32
C ASP A 184 -18.73 4.25 22.19
N LEU A 185 -18.36 5.50 21.91
CA LEU A 185 -17.38 5.83 20.88
C LEU A 185 -16.04 5.12 21.06
N ARG A 186 -15.66 4.84 22.30
CA ARG A 186 -14.44 4.07 22.61
C ARG A 186 -14.56 2.63 22.13
N LEU A 187 -15.74 2.02 22.29
CA LEU A 187 -16.00 0.67 21.80
C LEU A 187 -16.06 0.65 20.27
N TYR A 188 -16.70 1.65 19.65
CA TYR A 188 -16.71 1.81 18.19
C TYR A 188 -15.28 1.85 17.64
N SER A 189 -14.46 2.76 18.17
CA SER A 189 -13.07 2.90 17.74
C SER A 189 -12.23 1.66 18.03
N ALA A 190 -12.48 0.94 19.14
CA ALA A 190 -11.77 -0.30 19.44
C ALA A 190 -12.07 -1.41 18.41
N ILE A 191 -13.33 -1.51 17.96
CA ILE A 191 -13.72 -2.47 16.93
C ILE A 191 -13.07 -2.10 15.58
N ASP A 192 -13.09 -0.82 15.20
CA ASP A 192 -12.46 -0.39 13.94
C ASP A 192 -10.94 -0.59 13.98
N LYS A 193 -10.29 -0.25 15.08
CA LYS A 193 -8.87 -0.52 15.32
C LYS A 193 -8.52 -2.00 15.18
N SER A 194 -9.40 -2.90 15.62
CA SER A 194 -9.17 -4.34 15.52
C SER A 194 -9.16 -4.82 14.06
N PHE A 195 -9.95 -4.24 13.17
CA PHE A 195 -9.88 -4.51 11.73
C PHE A 195 -8.49 -4.19 11.16
N TRP A 196 -7.99 -2.99 11.43
CA TRP A 196 -6.67 -2.55 10.94
C TRP A 196 -5.53 -3.39 11.51
N ASN A 197 -5.64 -3.79 12.78
CA ASN A 197 -4.67 -4.70 13.37
C ASN A 197 -4.64 -6.06 12.64
N CYS A 198 -5.81 -6.64 12.35
CA CYS A 198 -5.92 -7.88 11.57
C CYS A 198 -5.35 -7.71 10.14
N LEU A 199 -5.55 -6.56 9.50
CA LEU A 199 -4.98 -6.28 8.20
C LEU A 199 -3.44 -6.29 8.25
N PHE A 200 -2.83 -5.59 9.20
CA PHE A 200 -1.37 -5.58 9.36
C PHE A 200 -0.80 -6.91 9.86
N GLU A 201 -1.61 -7.77 10.45
CA GLU A 201 -1.20 -9.14 10.81
C GLU A 201 -0.79 -9.93 9.55
N THR A 202 -1.39 -9.66 8.39
CA THR A 202 -0.97 -10.27 7.12
C THR A 202 0.50 -9.98 6.79
N VAL A 203 0.99 -8.78 7.18
CA VAL A 203 2.39 -8.38 7.01
C VAL A 203 3.27 -9.02 8.08
N ARG A 204 2.82 -9.08 9.36
CA ARG A 204 3.58 -9.70 10.45
C ARG A 204 3.86 -11.18 10.18
N LEU A 205 2.86 -11.88 9.62
CA LEU A 205 2.90 -13.31 9.33
C LEU A 205 3.43 -13.65 7.93
N ASP A 206 3.95 -12.70 7.17
CA ASP A 206 4.45 -12.88 5.80
C ASP A 206 3.44 -13.60 4.88
N ILE A 207 2.15 -13.28 5.01
CA ILE A 207 1.10 -13.85 4.17
C ILE A 207 1.28 -13.34 2.72
N PRO A 208 1.30 -14.21 1.69
CA PRO A 208 1.39 -13.78 0.30
C PRO A 208 0.19 -12.90 -0.11
N TYR A 209 0.42 -11.94 -1.03
CA TYR A 209 -0.56 -10.94 -1.47
C TYR A 209 -1.93 -11.53 -1.84
N GLU A 210 -1.95 -12.55 -2.69
CA GLU A 210 -3.20 -13.19 -3.14
C GLU A 210 -4.00 -13.81 -1.97
N LYS A 211 -3.29 -14.31 -0.97
CA LYS A 211 -3.92 -14.85 0.23
C LYS A 211 -4.38 -13.73 1.17
N ALA A 212 -3.60 -12.66 1.29
CA ALA A 212 -3.96 -11.49 2.07
C ALA A 212 -5.22 -10.80 1.52
N LEU A 213 -5.38 -10.70 0.20
CA LEU A 213 -6.63 -10.22 -0.42
C LEU A 213 -7.85 -11.03 0.01
N LYS A 214 -7.73 -12.37 0.03
CA LYS A 214 -8.81 -13.24 0.50
C LYS A 214 -9.10 -13.03 1.98
N TYR A 215 -8.07 -12.85 2.81
CA TYR A 215 -8.26 -12.58 4.24
C TYR A 215 -8.96 -11.25 4.48
N VAL A 216 -8.58 -10.20 3.75
CA VAL A 216 -9.23 -8.88 3.84
C VAL A 216 -10.71 -8.98 3.43
N ALA A 217 -11.06 -9.77 2.42
CA ALA A 217 -12.46 -9.99 2.03
C ALA A 217 -13.26 -10.67 3.14
N VAL A 218 -12.72 -11.71 3.77
CA VAL A 218 -13.36 -12.40 4.91
C VAL A 218 -13.51 -11.47 6.11
N LEU A 219 -12.48 -10.69 6.42
CA LEU A 219 -12.55 -9.68 7.49
C LEU A 219 -13.62 -8.63 7.20
N ASP A 220 -13.71 -8.18 5.94
CA ASP A 220 -14.73 -7.19 5.55
C ASP A 220 -16.16 -7.72 5.77
N GLU A 221 -16.43 -8.96 5.37
CA GLU A 221 -17.71 -9.61 5.63
C GLU A 221 -18.02 -9.74 7.13
N PHE A 222 -17.04 -10.17 7.92
CA PHE A 222 -17.20 -10.32 9.37
C PHE A 222 -17.54 -8.98 10.04
N TYR A 223 -16.76 -7.94 9.77
CA TYR A 223 -16.98 -6.63 10.37
C TYR A 223 -18.26 -5.95 9.84
N GLU A 224 -18.60 -6.15 8.57
CA GLU A 224 -19.87 -5.64 8.01
C GLU A 224 -21.09 -6.28 8.69
N ALA A 225 -21.09 -7.59 8.89
CA ALA A 225 -22.14 -8.29 9.60
C ALA A 225 -22.25 -7.79 11.05
N GLY A 226 -21.13 -7.63 11.74
CA GLY A 226 -21.07 -7.08 13.10
C GLY A 226 -21.60 -5.65 13.18
N TRP A 227 -21.15 -4.76 12.32
CA TRP A 227 -21.62 -3.38 12.27
C TRP A 227 -23.11 -3.28 11.95
N ARG A 228 -23.62 -4.06 11.01
CA ARG A 228 -25.05 -4.11 10.72
C ARG A 228 -25.86 -4.50 11.96
N LYS A 229 -25.38 -5.50 12.69
CA LYS A 229 -26.03 -5.97 13.92
C LYS A 229 -26.06 -4.88 14.99
N ILE A 230 -24.93 -4.21 15.21
CA ILE A 230 -24.78 -3.20 16.25
C ILE A 230 -25.54 -1.91 15.89
N LEU A 231 -25.47 -1.46 14.64
CA LEU A 231 -25.96 -0.14 14.24
C LEU A 231 -27.40 -0.15 13.72
N CYS A 232 -27.89 -1.28 13.14
CA CYS A 232 -29.17 -1.32 12.44
C CYS A 232 -30.21 -2.22 13.10
N GLU A 233 -29.81 -3.25 13.82
CA GLU A 233 -30.72 -4.16 14.50
C GLU A 233 -30.86 -3.76 15.97
N ASN A 234 -31.86 -2.92 16.27
CA ASN A 234 -32.20 -2.47 17.63
C ASN A 234 -32.55 -3.68 18.53
N ARG A 235 -31.55 -4.29 19.17
CA ARG A 235 -31.78 -5.05 20.41
C ARG A 235 -30.91 -4.43 21.48
N PRO A 236 -31.47 -4.05 22.66
CA PRO A 236 -30.63 -3.66 23.79
C PRO A 236 -29.67 -4.81 24.09
N ILE A 237 -28.37 -4.52 24.01
CA ILE A 237 -27.32 -5.45 24.41
C ILE A 237 -27.46 -5.62 25.92
N GLY A 238 -28.01 -6.74 26.36
CA GLY A 238 -28.11 -7.10 27.76
C GLY A 238 -29.51 -6.82 28.41
N LYS A 239 -30.50 -7.61 28.07
CA LYS A 239 -31.57 -8.09 28.97
C LYS A 239 -31.58 -9.57 28.94
#